data_53040a2903c3ba148198432df502607c
#
_entry.id   53040a2903c3ba148198432df502607c
#
_cell.length_a   1.000
_cell.length_b   1.000
_cell.length_c   1.000
_cell.angle_alpha   90.00
_cell.angle_beta   90.00
_cell.angle_gamma   90.00
#
_symmetry.space_group_name_H-M   'P 1'
#
loop_
_entity.id
_entity.type
_entity.pdbx_description
1 polymer ?
#
loop_
_entity_poly.entity_id
_entity_poly.type
_entity_poly.pdbx_seq_one_letter_code
_entity_poly.pdbx_strand_id
1 'polypeptide(L)'
;YGKFNFNDGRKKMAKMPNGSSLIYNPSSAAPGFKVKNVLCLPGVPTILKSMIGNTKKFLTKGKVVHDKNINLITVESNISLELEKIQNSYANKNVNIGSYPFFKLGKVGVCIVLRSDSKTALTKCYNDIKNLVNLKKIKIFK
;
A
#
# COMPACT_ATOMS: atom_id res chain seq x y z
N TYR A 1 21.53 3.71 -27.54
CA TYR A 1 20.58 4.21 -28.55
C TYR A 1 21.22 4.66 -29.86
N GLY A 2 22.50 4.71 -30.08
CA GLY A 2 23.14 5.27 -31.26
C GLY A 2 22.97 6.79 -31.45
N LYS A 3 23.92 7.45 -32.12
CA LYS A 3 23.95 8.92 -32.27
C LYS A 3 22.67 9.54 -32.85
N PHE A 4 21.97 8.85 -33.76
CA PHE A 4 20.78 9.35 -34.47
C PHE A 4 19.50 9.27 -33.64
N ASN A 5 19.45 8.48 -32.57
CA ASN A 5 18.27 8.26 -31.75
C ASN A 5 18.30 9.03 -30.42
N PHE A 6 19.35 9.82 -30.13
CA PHE A 6 19.52 10.57 -28.90
C PHE A 6 19.00 12.00 -29.09
N ASN A 7 17.67 12.15 -29.07
CA ASN A 7 16.97 13.42 -29.24
C ASN A 7 16.85 14.21 -27.91
N ASP A 8 16.36 15.44 -27.98
CA ASP A 8 16.25 16.34 -26.81
C ASP A 8 15.28 15.82 -25.74
N GLY A 9 14.23 15.06 -26.13
CA GLY A 9 13.37 14.39 -25.18
C GLY A 9 14.13 13.37 -24.31
N ARG A 10 15.00 12.57 -24.94
CA ARG A 10 15.86 11.61 -24.22
C ARG A 10 16.91 12.28 -23.36
N LYS A 11 17.49 13.40 -23.81
CA LYS A 11 18.40 14.23 -22.99
C LYS A 11 17.70 14.76 -21.74
N LYS A 12 16.43 15.17 -21.84
CA LYS A 12 15.64 15.61 -20.68
C LYS A 12 15.46 14.50 -19.64
N MET A 13 15.33 13.24 -20.06
CA MET A 13 15.21 12.09 -19.14
C MET A 13 16.49 11.84 -18.33
N ALA A 14 17.65 12.32 -18.78
CA ALA A 14 18.90 12.23 -18.05
C ALA A 14 19.10 13.38 -17.03
N LYS A 15 18.25 14.41 -17.07
CA LYS A 15 18.32 15.53 -16.11
C LYS A 15 17.70 15.10 -14.80
N MET A 16 18.48 15.20 -13.73
CA MET A 16 18.07 14.84 -12.38
C MET A 16 18.30 16.03 -11.42
N PRO A 17 17.57 16.09 -10.29
CA PRO A 17 17.83 17.12 -9.28
C PRO A 17 19.27 17.05 -8.75
N ASN A 18 19.82 18.18 -8.40
CA ASN A 18 21.15 18.25 -7.78
C ASN A 18 21.18 17.40 -6.48
N GLY A 19 22.28 16.70 -6.24
CA GLY A 19 22.45 15.84 -5.09
C GLY A 19 21.70 14.49 -5.20
N SER A 20 21.21 14.12 -6.41
CA SER A 20 20.61 12.82 -6.65
C SER A 20 21.65 11.71 -6.62
N SER A 21 21.26 10.56 -6.03
CA SER A 21 21.95 9.27 -6.15
C SER A 21 21.16 8.34 -7.05
N LEU A 22 21.84 7.63 -7.99
CA LEU A 22 21.18 6.74 -8.93
C LEU A 22 20.72 5.44 -8.26
N ILE A 23 19.56 4.97 -8.68
CA ILE A 23 19.03 3.63 -8.34
C ILE A 23 19.08 2.77 -9.60
N TYR A 24 19.87 1.69 -9.52
CA TYR A 24 20.06 0.79 -10.64
C TYR A 24 18.75 0.16 -11.11
N ASN A 25 18.56 0.15 -12.42
CA ASN A 25 17.44 -0.48 -13.09
C ASN A 25 17.92 -1.69 -13.88
N PRO A 26 17.65 -2.92 -13.44
CA PRO A 26 18.10 -4.14 -14.13
C PRO A 26 17.34 -4.41 -15.44
N SER A 27 16.18 -3.78 -15.66
CA SER A 27 15.32 -4.04 -16.81
C SER A 27 15.53 -3.08 -17.96
N SER A 28 16.12 -1.91 -17.73
CA SER A 28 16.39 -0.91 -18.75
C SER A 28 17.53 0.03 -18.36
N ALA A 29 18.01 0.81 -19.32
CA ALA A 29 19.09 1.78 -19.09
C ALA A 29 18.62 3.06 -18.35
N ALA A 30 17.31 3.25 -18.12
CA ALA A 30 16.77 4.42 -17.43
C ALA A 30 16.79 4.18 -15.90
N PRO A 31 17.74 4.76 -15.14
CA PRO A 31 17.81 4.57 -13.69
C PRO A 31 16.67 5.29 -12.99
N GLY A 32 16.34 4.83 -11.77
CA GLY A 32 15.67 5.65 -10.79
C GLY A 32 16.65 6.58 -10.08
N PHE A 33 16.17 7.45 -9.22
CA PHE A 33 17.04 8.28 -8.40
C PHE A 33 16.47 8.50 -7.00
N LYS A 34 17.36 8.81 -6.07
CA LYS A 34 17.03 9.25 -4.73
C LYS A 34 17.55 10.65 -4.50
N VAL A 35 16.74 11.53 -3.96
CA VAL A 35 17.15 12.83 -3.45
C VAL A 35 16.55 13.03 -2.06
N LYS A 36 17.38 13.33 -1.07
CA LYS A 36 16.98 13.37 0.35
C LYS A 36 16.22 12.07 0.76
N ASN A 37 14.97 12.18 1.17
CA ASN A 37 14.08 11.06 1.57
C ASN A 37 13.11 10.62 0.47
N VAL A 38 13.23 11.14 -0.76
CA VAL A 38 12.37 10.80 -1.89
C VAL A 38 13.10 9.84 -2.82
N LEU A 39 12.43 8.75 -3.18
CA LEU A 39 12.88 7.80 -4.21
C LEU A 39 11.94 7.89 -5.42
N CYS A 40 12.50 8.17 -6.59
CA CYS A 40 11.76 8.21 -7.85
C CYS A 40 12.13 6.98 -8.70
N LEU A 41 11.12 6.22 -9.07
CA LEU A 41 11.25 5.00 -9.86
C LEU A 41 10.33 5.05 -11.08
N PRO A 42 10.65 4.35 -12.18
CA PRO A 42 9.75 4.24 -13.34
C PRO A 42 8.38 3.68 -12.95
N GLY A 43 7.31 4.26 -13.52
CA GLY A 43 5.92 3.87 -13.22
C GLY A 43 5.45 2.56 -13.87
N VAL A 44 6.26 1.92 -14.72
CA VAL A 44 5.93 0.63 -15.35
C VAL A 44 6.01 -0.48 -14.30
N PRO A 45 4.92 -1.22 -14.00
CA PRO A 45 4.87 -2.15 -12.87
C PRO A 45 5.96 -3.23 -12.86
N THR A 46 6.30 -3.78 -14.03
CA THR A 46 7.34 -4.81 -14.16
C THR A 46 8.74 -4.26 -13.85
N ILE A 47 9.04 -3.06 -14.35
CA ILE A 47 10.31 -2.36 -14.09
C ILE A 47 10.38 -1.96 -12.61
N LEU A 48 9.32 -1.37 -12.08
CA LEU A 48 9.23 -1.00 -10.66
C LEU A 48 9.54 -2.19 -9.75
N LYS A 49 8.90 -3.33 -9.99
CA LYS A 49 9.13 -4.56 -9.20
C LYS A 49 10.59 -5.01 -9.24
N SER A 50 11.25 -4.96 -10.41
CA SER A 50 12.65 -5.34 -10.55
C SER A 50 13.61 -4.40 -9.79
N MET A 51 13.23 -3.15 -9.61
CA MET A 51 14.03 -2.12 -8.95
C MET A 51 13.86 -2.05 -7.43
N ILE A 52 12.73 -2.51 -6.88
CA ILE A 52 12.43 -2.41 -5.43
C ILE A 52 13.56 -2.99 -4.58
N GLY A 53 14.16 -4.11 -5.00
CA GLY A 53 15.30 -4.70 -4.28
C GLY A 53 16.47 -3.73 -4.09
N ASN A 54 16.74 -2.89 -5.08
CA ASN A 54 17.83 -1.92 -5.09
C ASN A 54 17.56 -0.67 -4.23
N THR A 55 16.31 -0.47 -3.78
CA THR A 55 15.95 0.64 -2.89
C THR A 55 16.24 0.34 -1.41
N LYS A 56 16.37 -0.93 -1.03
CA LYS A 56 16.54 -1.37 0.37
C LYS A 56 17.68 -0.66 1.09
N LYS A 57 18.80 -0.41 0.39
CA LYS A 57 19.96 0.30 0.95
C LYS A 57 19.70 1.74 1.36
N PHE A 58 18.61 2.34 0.88
CA PHE A 58 18.22 3.72 1.16
C PHE A 58 17.11 3.81 2.22
N LEU A 59 16.57 2.67 2.66
CA LEU A 59 15.48 2.61 3.62
C LEU A 59 16.01 2.30 5.01
N THR A 60 15.56 3.05 6.00
CA THR A 60 15.76 2.71 7.40
C THR A 60 14.76 1.62 7.80
N LYS A 61 15.21 0.67 8.61
CA LYS A 61 14.32 -0.37 9.16
C LYS A 61 13.28 0.30 10.08
N GLY A 62 12.01 0.08 9.78
CA GLY A 62 10.90 0.43 10.65
C GLY A 62 10.47 -0.75 11.53
N LYS A 63 9.46 -0.54 12.37
CA LYS A 63 8.77 -1.62 13.09
C LYS A 63 8.05 -2.52 12.08
N VAL A 64 7.98 -3.81 12.38
CA VAL A 64 7.19 -4.75 11.59
C VAL A 64 5.72 -4.39 11.75
N VAL A 65 5.02 -4.16 10.64
CA VAL A 65 3.58 -3.93 10.62
C VAL A 65 2.90 -5.22 10.20
N HIS A 66 2.02 -5.72 11.06
CA HIS A 66 1.14 -6.85 10.77
C HIS A 66 -0.16 -6.35 10.16
N ASP A 67 -0.76 -7.15 9.27
CA ASP A 67 -2.06 -6.85 8.70
C ASP A 67 -3.01 -8.04 8.79
N LYS A 68 -4.29 -7.74 8.78
CA LYS A 68 -5.41 -8.69 8.57
C LYS A 68 -6.46 -8.01 7.71
N ASN A 69 -7.11 -8.79 6.87
CA ASN A 69 -8.19 -8.28 6.04
C ASN A 69 -9.43 -9.19 6.11
N ILE A 70 -10.58 -8.61 5.80
CA ILE A 70 -11.85 -9.31 5.64
C ILE A 70 -12.65 -8.64 4.54
N ASN A 71 -13.10 -9.43 3.56
CA ASN A 71 -13.94 -8.95 2.48
C ASN A 71 -15.41 -9.20 2.82
N LEU A 72 -16.23 -8.18 2.74
CA LEU A 72 -17.63 -8.20 3.14
C LEU A 72 -18.52 -7.86 1.94
N ILE A 73 -19.64 -8.59 1.78
CA ILE A 73 -20.67 -8.25 0.80
C ILE A 73 -21.62 -7.25 1.47
N THR A 74 -21.27 -6.00 1.39
CA THR A 74 -22.05 -4.87 1.92
C THR A 74 -21.55 -3.56 1.32
N VAL A 75 -22.28 -2.48 1.48
CA VAL A 75 -21.82 -1.12 1.18
C VAL A 75 -21.20 -0.50 2.42
N GLU A 76 -20.21 0.35 2.22
CA GLU A 76 -19.44 0.96 3.30
C GLU A 76 -20.31 1.72 4.32
N SER A 77 -21.33 2.44 3.83
CA SER A 77 -22.26 3.21 4.67
C SER A 77 -23.01 2.37 5.72
N ASN A 78 -23.17 1.07 5.49
CA ASN A 78 -23.88 0.18 6.43
C ASN A 78 -23.06 -0.19 7.68
N ILE A 79 -21.75 0.06 7.66
CA ILE A 79 -20.82 -0.36 8.71
C ILE A 79 -19.88 0.77 9.16
N SER A 80 -19.90 1.93 8.51
CA SER A 80 -18.94 3.03 8.75
C SER A 80 -18.98 3.53 10.19
N LEU A 81 -20.15 3.75 10.75
CA LEU A 81 -20.30 4.24 12.14
C LEU A 81 -19.76 3.25 13.18
N GLU A 82 -20.01 1.96 12.99
CA GLU A 82 -19.49 0.93 13.90
C GLU A 82 -17.99 0.73 13.71
N LEU A 83 -17.48 0.80 12.49
CA LEU A 83 -16.04 0.76 12.23
C LEU A 83 -15.32 1.94 12.89
N GLU A 84 -15.91 3.14 12.83
CA GLU A 84 -15.39 4.32 13.52
C GLU A 84 -15.34 4.12 15.03
N LYS A 85 -16.40 3.59 15.65
CA LYS A 85 -16.42 3.25 17.08
C LYS A 85 -15.32 2.26 17.45
N ILE A 86 -15.15 1.20 16.65
CA ILE A 86 -14.08 0.22 16.84
C ILE A 86 -12.73 0.91 16.67
N GLN A 87 -12.50 1.70 15.61
CA GLN A 87 -11.24 2.42 15.38
C GLN A 87 -10.90 3.30 16.60
N ASN A 88 -11.85 4.06 17.12
CA ASN A 88 -11.67 4.93 18.27
C ASN A 88 -11.30 4.15 19.55
N SER A 89 -11.86 2.95 19.77
CA SER A 89 -11.49 2.08 20.90
C SER A 89 -10.05 1.52 20.82
N TYR A 90 -9.45 1.58 19.65
CA TYR A 90 -8.06 1.15 19.38
C TYR A 90 -7.09 2.29 19.06
N ALA A 91 -7.51 3.56 19.18
CA ALA A 91 -6.68 4.73 18.83
C ALA A 91 -5.32 4.72 19.57
N ASN A 92 -5.31 4.36 20.86
CA ASN A 92 -4.10 4.30 21.69
C ASN A 92 -3.32 2.97 21.57
N LYS A 93 -3.70 2.06 20.66
CA LYS A 93 -3.11 0.73 20.49
C LYS A 93 -2.44 0.55 19.14
N ASN A 94 -2.22 1.64 18.41
CA ASN A 94 -1.62 1.65 17.06
C ASN A 94 -2.30 0.68 16.07
N VAL A 95 -3.63 0.52 16.15
CA VAL A 95 -4.38 -0.23 15.15
C VAL A 95 -5.06 0.76 14.21
N ASN A 96 -4.79 0.62 12.93
CA ASN A 96 -5.44 1.39 11.86
C ASN A 96 -6.38 0.50 11.08
N ILE A 97 -7.62 0.95 10.89
CA ILE A 97 -8.64 0.29 10.09
C ILE A 97 -8.87 1.12 8.83
N GLY A 98 -8.73 0.49 7.66
CA GLY A 98 -9.08 1.08 6.37
C GLY A 98 -10.20 0.29 5.72
N SER A 99 -11.13 0.98 5.05
CA SER A 99 -12.18 0.36 4.24
C SER A 99 -11.95 0.69 2.76
N TYR A 100 -12.07 -0.32 1.91
CA TYR A 100 -11.80 -0.23 0.48
C TYR A 100 -12.95 -0.88 -0.28
N PRO A 101 -13.85 -0.08 -0.89
CA PRO A 101 -14.93 -0.61 -1.72
C PRO A 101 -14.37 -1.42 -2.90
N PHE A 102 -15.05 -2.50 -3.25
CA PHE A 102 -14.73 -3.29 -4.44
C PHE A 102 -15.98 -3.72 -5.19
N PHE A 103 -15.81 -4.00 -6.48
CA PHE A 103 -16.79 -4.66 -7.31
C PHE A 103 -16.13 -5.88 -7.96
N LYS A 104 -16.57 -7.08 -7.57
CA LYS A 104 -16.02 -8.34 -8.09
C LYS A 104 -17.15 -9.35 -8.35
N LEU A 105 -17.11 -10.02 -9.49
CA LEU A 105 -18.06 -11.06 -9.88
C LEU A 105 -19.52 -10.61 -9.71
N GLY A 106 -19.84 -9.39 -10.15
CA GLY A 106 -21.19 -8.82 -10.05
C GLY A 106 -21.63 -8.44 -8.63
N LYS A 107 -20.73 -8.50 -7.64
CA LYS A 107 -21.03 -8.17 -6.24
C LYS A 107 -20.32 -6.90 -5.81
N VAL A 108 -21.07 -6.00 -5.19
CA VAL A 108 -20.53 -4.85 -4.46
C VAL A 108 -20.10 -5.32 -3.08
N GLY A 109 -18.92 -4.90 -2.64
CA GLY A 109 -18.40 -5.24 -1.34
C GLY A 109 -17.42 -4.21 -0.81
N VAL A 110 -16.97 -4.43 0.42
CA VAL A 110 -15.92 -3.64 1.07
C VAL A 110 -14.87 -4.56 1.68
N CYS A 111 -13.61 -4.28 1.39
CA CYS A 111 -12.47 -4.93 2.05
C CYS A 111 -12.06 -4.09 3.24
N ILE A 112 -12.18 -4.65 4.44
CA ILE A 112 -11.68 -4.03 5.67
C ILE A 112 -10.26 -4.52 5.90
N VAL A 113 -9.31 -3.59 5.98
CA VAL A 113 -7.89 -3.88 6.20
C VAL A 113 -7.47 -3.28 7.53
N LEU A 114 -6.95 -4.11 8.42
CA LEU A 114 -6.41 -3.71 9.70
C LEU A 114 -4.89 -3.77 9.65
N ARG A 115 -4.21 -2.78 10.23
CA ARG A 115 -2.74 -2.75 10.35
C ARG A 115 -2.34 -2.33 11.75
N SER A 116 -1.30 -2.99 12.29
CA SER A 116 -0.74 -2.65 13.60
C SER A 116 0.69 -3.17 13.74
N ASP A 117 1.49 -2.51 14.56
CA ASP A 117 2.78 -3.03 15.04
C ASP A 117 2.60 -4.03 16.21
N SER A 118 1.40 -4.11 16.79
CA SER A 118 1.04 -5.08 17.84
C SER A 118 0.14 -6.20 17.30
N LYS A 119 0.71 -7.40 17.18
CA LYS A 119 -0.04 -8.59 16.72
C LYS A 119 -1.23 -8.92 17.64
N THR A 120 -1.07 -8.70 18.95
CA THR A 120 -2.13 -8.95 19.93
C THR A 120 -3.29 -7.97 19.77
N ALA A 121 -3.00 -6.65 19.66
CA ALA A 121 -4.01 -5.63 19.45
C ALA A 121 -4.74 -5.84 18.11
N LEU A 122 -3.98 -6.15 17.05
CA LEU A 122 -4.52 -6.48 15.74
C LEU A 122 -5.51 -7.64 15.78
N THR A 123 -5.16 -8.71 16.51
CA THR A 123 -6.02 -9.90 16.61
C THR A 123 -7.30 -9.60 17.39
N LYS A 124 -7.21 -8.83 18.48
CA LYS A 124 -8.40 -8.40 19.24
C LYS A 124 -9.33 -7.55 18.38
N CYS A 125 -8.80 -6.52 17.73
CA CYS A 125 -9.57 -5.65 16.84
C CYS A 125 -10.22 -6.43 15.68
N TYR A 126 -9.50 -7.38 15.08
CA TYR A 126 -10.06 -8.24 14.04
C TYR A 126 -11.23 -9.10 14.54
N ASN A 127 -11.15 -9.62 15.78
CA ASN A 127 -12.26 -10.37 16.37
C ASN A 127 -13.48 -9.47 16.66
N ASP A 128 -13.28 -8.22 17.08
CA ASP A 128 -14.36 -7.26 17.27
C ASP A 128 -15.08 -6.97 15.94
N ILE A 129 -14.33 -6.83 14.84
CA ILE A 129 -14.94 -6.70 13.50
C ILE A 129 -15.69 -7.97 13.11
N LYS A 130 -15.15 -9.14 13.37
CA LYS A 130 -15.86 -10.41 13.10
C LYS A 130 -17.17 -10.51 13.90
N ASN A 131 -17.17 -10.10 15.15
CA ASN A 131 -18.37 -10.05 15.98
C ASN A 131 -19.41 -9.09 15.39
N LEU A 132 -19.01 -7.90 14.98
CA LEU A 132 -19.88 -6.95 14.27
C LEU A 132 -20.48 -7.57 13.00
N VAL A 133 -19.65 -8.22 12.17
CA VAL A 133 -20.08 -8.89 10.93
C VAL A 133 -21.12 -9.97 11.22
N ASN A 134 -20.92 -10.77 12.27
CA ASN A 134 -21.85 -11.80 12.70
C ASN A 134 -23.18 -11.21 13.23
N LEU A 135 -23.11 -10.19 14.08
CA LEU A 135 -24.29 -9.50 14.62
C LEU A 135 -25.15 -8.88 13.51
N LYS A 136 -24.52 -8.27 12.52
CA LYS A 136 -25.21 -7.68 11.36
C LYS A 136 -25.56 -8.71 10.28
N LYS A 137 -25.23 -10.00 10.46
CA LYS A 137 -25.44 -11.09 9.48
C LYS A 137 -24.87 -10.77 8.09
N ILE A 138 -23.74 -10.07 8.04
CA ILE A 138 -23.08 -9.68 6.79
C ILE A 138 -22.34 -10.89 6.23
N LYS A 139 -22.52 -11.15 4.93
CA LYS A 139 -21.83 -12.26 4.24
C LYS A 139 -20.36 -11.91 3.99
N ILE A 140 -19.46 -12.83 4.32
CA ILE A 140 -18.05 -12.74 3.98
C ILE A 140 -17.85 -13.23 2.54
N PHE A 141 -17.13 -12.45 1.75
CA PHE A 141 -16.70 -12.81 0.40
C PHE A 141 -15.39 -13.62 0.51
N LYS A 142 -15.44 -14.86 0.09
CA LYS A 142 -14.29 -15.79 0.05
C LYS A 142 -13.54 -15.67 -1.26
#